data_9acf61f35056a0298dd4ab769f248ce4
#
_entry.id   9acf61f35056a0298dd4ab769f248ce4
#
_cell.length_a   1.000
_cell.length_b   1.000
_cell.length_c   1.000
_cell.angle_alpha   90.00
_cell.angle_beta   90.00
_cell.angle_gamma   90.00
#
_symmetry.space_group_name_H-M   'P 1'
#
loop_
_entity.id
_entity.type
_entity.pdbx_description
1 polymer ?
#
loop_
_entity_poly.entity_id
_entity_poly.type
_entity_poly.pdbx_seq_one_letter_code
_entity_poly.pdbx_strand_id
1 'polypeptide(L)'
;HQLIVQLGLEYFEQFDTGDMMMERAASDSPARMRGYASSPASIRLKGGMSALIDALSRALDSKRTLTDQTVLSIRATPASVEVDSTDSVGNLTTWCAEQVLLAMPPRLVERNIKFEPALPTELARQWRDTATWMAPHAKYLAIYDKPFWREQGLSGAARSARGPLGEIHDASMPDGS
;
A
#
# COMPACT_ATOMS: atom_id res chain seq x y z
N HIS A 1 11.33 -8.67 4.88
CA HIS A 1 11.88 -9.97 4.48
C HIS A 1 11.59 -11.07 5.52
N GLN A 2 11.86 -10.86 6.81
CA GLN A 2 11.62 -11.87 7.86
C GLN A 2 10.17 -12.38 7.88
N LEU A 3 9.19 -11.49 7.81
CA LEU A 3 7.77 -11.88 7.81
C LEU A 3 7.42 -12.79 6.60
N ILE A 4 7.95 -12.48 5.42
CA ILE A 4 7.75 -13.27 4.20
C ILE A 4 8.23 -14.71 4.40
N VAL A 5 9.45 -14.86 4.96
CA VAL A 5 10.05 -16.17 5.27
C VAL A 5 9.24 -16.91 6.34
N GLN A 6 8.84 -16.22 7.42
CA GLN A 6 8.03 -16.81 8.50
C GLN A 6 6.67 -17.32 8.01
N LEU A 7 6.08 -16.64 7.02
CA LEU A 7 4.81 -17.03 6.42
C LEU A 7 4.96 -18.05 5.28
N GLY A 8 6.19 -18.48 4.97
CA GLY A 8 6.48 -19.43 3.90
C GLY A 8 6.11 -18.91 2.50
N LEU A 9 6.16 -17.59 2.31
CA LEU A 9 5.83 -16.97 1.03
C LEU A 9 7.04 -16.95 0.10
N GLU A 10 6.78 -17.26 -1.18
CA GLU A 10 7.80 -17.16 -2.24
C GLU A 10 7.95 -15.71 -2.69
N TYR A 11 9.18 -15.33 -2.97
CA TYR A 11 9.51 -14.01 -3.52
C TYR A 11 10.60 -14.14 -4.58
N PHE A 12 10.77 -13.10 -5.37
CA PHE A 12 11.82 -12.99 -6.37
C PHE A 12 12.34 -11.56 -6.42
N GLU A 13 13.53 -11.38 -6.96
CA GLU A 13 14.11 -10.06 -7.17
C GLU A 13 13.47 -9.40 -8.40
N GLN A 14 13.10 -8.14 -8.26
CA GLN A 14 12.60 -7.35 -9.38
C GLN A 14 13.70 -7.22 -10.44
N PHE A 15 13.35 -7.43 -11.70
CA PHE A 15 14.28 -7.21 -12.80
C PHE A 15 14.66 -5.72 -12.88
N ASP A 16 15.96 -5.42 -12.81
CA ASP A 16 16.52 -4.06 -12.88
C ASP A 16 17.82 -4.01 -13.68
N THR A 17 18.17 -5.11 -14.37
CA THR A 17 19.39 -5.21 -15.16
C THR A 17 19.26 -4.48 -16.48
N GLY A 18 20.25 -3.68 -16.82
CA GLY A 18 20.33 -2.92 -18.08
C GLY A 18 20.23 -1.42 -17.91
N ASP A 19 20.07 -0.72 -19.03
CA ASP A 19 19.96 0.72 -19.05
C ASP A 19 18.53 1.18 -18.74
N MET A 20 18.38 2.44 -18.31
CA MET A 20 17.08 3.08 -18.08
C MET A 20 16.83 4.18 -19.11
N MET A 21 15.57 4.56 -19.27
CA MET A 21 15.16 5.70 -20.07
C MET A 21 14.90 6.93 -19.18
N MET A 22 15.36 8.09 -19.61
CA MET A 22 15.18 9.36 -18.89
C MET A 22 14.65 10.43 -19.84
N GLU A 23 13.54 11.03 -19.49
CA GLU A 23 12.97 12.20 -20.16
C GLU A 23 13.01 13.39 -19.18
N ARG A 24 13.87 14.39 -19.46
CA ARG A 24 14.15 15.50 -18.53
C ARG A 24 13.31 16.73 -18.76
N ALA A 25 13.20 17.18 -19.99
CA ALA A 25 12.53 18.43 -20.33
C ALA A 25 11.56 18.26 -21.51
N ALA A 26 10.69 19.27 -21.67
CA ALA A 26 9.64 19.25 -22.68
C ALA A 26 10.14 19.17 -24.13
N SER A 27 11.37 19.61 -24.39
CA SER A 27 11.99 19.66 -25.72
C SER A 27 12.89 18.47 -26.03
N ASP A 28 13.23 17.65 -25.02
CA ASP A 28 14.21 16.58 -25.18
C ASP A 28 13.53 15.26 -25.55
N SER A 29 14.12 14.52 -26.46
CA SER A 29 13.76 13.11 -26.65
C SER A 29 14.24 12.30 -25.45
N PRO A 30 13.51 11.22 -25.08
CA PRO A 30 13.97 10.31 -24.03
C PRO A 30 15.38 9.79 -24.30
N ALA A 31 16.28 9.95 -23.35
CA ALA A 31 17.67 9.52 -23.46
C ALA A 31 17.89 8.19 -22.75
N ARG A 32 18.67 7.31 -23.37
CA ARG A 32 19.14 6.09 -22.73
C ARG A 32 20.29 6.42 -21.78
N MET A 33 20.20 5.94 -20.55
CA MET A 33 21.20 6.17 -19.50
C MET A 33 21.54 4.84 -18.83
N ARG A 34 22.73 4.78 -18.24
CA ARG A 34 23.09 3.64 -17.41
C ARG A 34 22.07 3.48 -16.27
N GLY A 35 21.47 2.31 -16.20
CA GLY A 35 20.60 1.94 -15.08
C GLY A 35 21.40 1.70 -13.81
N TYR A 36 20.70 1.53 -12.71
CA TYR A 36 21.27 1.15 -11.44
C TYR A 36 20.48 -0.03 -10.86
N ALA A 37 21.18 -0.98 -10.28
CA ALA A 37 20.58 -2.02 -9.47
C ALA A 37 20.33 -1.50 -8.06
N SER A 38 19.19 -1.83 -7.49
CA SER A 38 18.88 -1.47 -6.11
C SER A 38 19.74 -2.28 -5.13
N SER A 39 20.19 -1.63 -4.06
CA SER A 39 20.93 -2.30 -2.99
C SER A 39 20.35 -1.90 -1.63
N PRO A 40 19.76 -2.82 -0.86
CA PRO A 40 19.48 -4.22 -1.24
C PRO A 40 18.52 -4.33 -2.43
N ALA A 41 18.55 -5.48 -3.11
CA ALA A 41 17.66 -5.74 -4.25
C ALA A 41 16.19 -5.57 -3.86
N SER A 42 15.42 -4.93 -4.74
CA SER A 42 13.98 -4.84 -4.59
C SER A 42 13.35 -6.22 -4.82
N ILE A 43 12.50 -6.66 -3.91
CA ILE A 43 11.84 -7.96 -3.99
C ILE A 43 10.35 -7.81 -4.29
N ARG A 44 9.79 -8.81 -4.96
CA ARG A 44 8.36 -8.94 -5.23
C ARG A 44 7.86 -10.28 -4.70
N LEU A 45 6.64 -10.28 -4.20
CA LEU A 45 5.98 -11.52 -3.77
C LEU A 45 5.39 -12.24 -4.98
N LYS A 46 5.60 -13.53 -5.06
CA LYS A 46 4.86 -14.39 -5.97
C LYS A 46 3.40 -14.41 -5.56
N GLY A 47 2.50 -14.09 -6.48
CA GLY A 47 1.10 -13.86 -6.16
C GLY A 47 0.78 -12.47 -5.61
N GLY A 48 1.76 -11.55 -5.57
CA GLY A 48 1.57 -10.16 -5.18
C GLY A 48 1.28 -9.96 -3.69
N MET A 49 0.84 -8.76 -3.34
CA MET A 49 0.50 -8.43 -1.94
C MET A 49 -0.71 -9.21 -1.42
N SER A 50 -1.59 -9.71 -2.29
CA SER A 50 -2.71 -10.56 -1.90
C SER A 50 -2.23 -11.83 -1.19
N ALA A 51 -1.14 -12.45 -1.67
CA ALA A 51 -0.57 -13.64 -1.02
C ALA A 51 -0.16 -13.38 0.43
N LEU A 52 0.36 -12.17 0.72
CA LEU A 52 0.69 -11.77 2.09
C LEU A 52 -0.56 -11.62 2.95
N ILE A 53 -1.58 -10.93 2.43
CA ILE A 53 -2.85 -10.73 3.14
C ILE A 53 -3.54 -12.07 3.42
N ASP A 54 -3.57 -12.96 2.42
CA ASP A 54 -4.16 -14.30 2.56
C ASP A 54 -3.42 -15.14 3.61
N ALA A 55 -2.08 -15.06 3.63
CA ALA A 55 -1.28 -15.78 4.62
C ALA A 55 -1.52 -15.24 6.04
N LEU A 56 -1.61 -13.93 6.22
CA LEU A 56 -1.94 -13.32 7.50
C LEU A 56 -3.37 -13.68 7.94
N SER A 57 -4.33 -13.61 7.02
CA SER A 57 -5.74 -13.91 7.30
C SER A 57 -5.96 -15.35 7.72
N ARG A 58 -5.20 -16.30 7.15
CA ARG A 58 -5.28 -17.72 7.56
C ARG A 58 -4.84 -17.95 9.02
N ALA A 59 -4.02 -17.08 9.57
CA ALA A 59 -3.59 -17.15 10.97
C ALA A 59 -4.61 -16.56 11.94
N LEU A 60 -5.65 -15.89 11.45
CA LEU A 60 -6.71 -15.27 12.25
C LEU A 60 -7.93 -16.18 12.32
N ASP A 61 -8.62 -16.11 13.45
CA ASP A 61 -9.95 -16.74 13.57
C ASP A 61 -10.93 -15.97 12.68
N SER A 62 -11.47 -16.64 11.67
CA SER A 62 -12.42 -16.06 10.72
C SER A 62 -13.69 -15.52 11.38
N LYS A 63 -14.10 -16.08 12.54
CA LYS A 63 -15.24 -15.60 13.32
C LYS A 63 -14.95 -14.27 14.04
N ARG A 64 -13.69 -13.92 14.19
CA ARG A 64 -13.22 -12.68 14.83
C ARG A 64 -12.74 -11.62 13.82
N THR A 65 -12.77 -11.95 12.54
CA THR A 65 -12.45 -11.04 11.45
C THR A 65 -13.72 -10.62 10.74
N LEU A 66 -14.14 -9.39 11.00
CA LEU A 66 -15.38 -8.86 10.45
C LEU A 66 -15.03 -7.85 9.36
N THR A 67 -15.56 -8.06 8.18
CA THR A 67 -15.55 -7.13 7.07
C THR A 67 -16.89 -6.39 6.97
N ASP A 68 -16.96 -5.39 6.09
CA ASP A 68 -18.19 -4.64 5.86
C ASP A 68 -18.74 -3.94 7.12
N GLN A 69 -17.80 -3.45 7.96
CA GLN A 69 -18.10 -2.71 9.17
C GLN A 69 -17.47 -1.32 9.07
N THR A 70 -18.31 -0.29 9.06
CA THR A 70 -17.86 1.11 9.12
C THR A 70 -17.94 1.60 10.54
N VAL A 71 -16.79 1.91 11.15
CA VAL A 71 -16.72 2.48 12.50
C VAL A 71 -17.18 3.93 12.47
N LEU A 72 -18.14 4.24 13.34
CA LEU A 72 -18.76 5.57 13.47
C LEU A 72 -18.24 6.33 14.68
N SER A 73 -18.12 5.65 15.83
CA SER A 73 -17.69 6.29 17.07
C SER A 73 -16.84 5.35 17.93
N ILE A 74 -16.00 5.96 18.75
CA ILE A 74 -15.21 5.28 19.79
C ILE A 74 -15.41 6.05 21.09
N ARG A 75 -15.90 5.35 22.11
CA ARG A 75 -16.21 5.93 23.42
C ARG A 75 -15.40 5.24 24.52
N ALA A 76 -14.54 6.02 25.17
CA ALA A 76 -13.81 5.55 26.33
C ALA A 76 -14.69 5.65 27.57
N THR A 77 -14.87 4.55 28.29
CA THR A 77 -15.53 4.48 29.59
C THR A 77 -14.50 4.15 30.67
N PRO A 78 -14.82 4.31 31.97
CA PRO A 78 -13.90 3.90 33.03
C PRO A 78 -13.52 2.41 33.02
N ALA A 79 -14.33 1.56 32.40
CA ALA A 79 -14.18 0.10 32.43
C ALA A 79 -13.77 -0.51 31.07
N SER A 80 -14.02 0.18 29.96
CA SER A 80 -13.85 -0.37 28.61
C SER A 80 -13.79 0.72 27.56
N VAL A 81 -13.50 0.30 26.34
CA VAL A 81 -13.69 1.11 25.12
C VAL A 81 -14.83 0.51 24.33
N GLU A 82 -15.82 1.34 24.01
CA GLU A 82 -16.96 0.96 23.16
C GLU A 82 -16.73 1.50 21.74
N VAL A 83 -16.98 0.67 20.74
CA VAL A 83 -16.86 1.00 19.33
C VAL A 83 -18.20 0.76 18.66
N ASP A 84 -18.81 1.80 18.13
CA ASP A 84 -20.03 1.69 17.33
C ASP A 84 -19.67 1.57 15.86
N SER A 85 -20.24 0.57 15.20
CA SER A 85 -20.10 0.35 13.76
C SER A 85 -21.43 0.12 13.08
N THR A 86 -21.48 0.33 11.78
CA THR A 86 -22.63 -0.01 10.93
C THR A 86 -22.19 -0.90 9.79
N ASP A 87 -23.03 -1.86 9.41
CA ASP A 87 -22.84 -2.67 8.21
C ASP A 87 -23.40 -1.95 6.95
N SER A 88 -23.28 -2.59 5.78
CA SER A 88 -23.74 -2.04 4.49
C SER A 88 -25.25 -1.86 4.39
N VAL A 89 -26.04 -2.54 5.23
CA VAL A 89 -27.49 -2.40 5.28
C VAL A 89 -27.99 -1.47 6.39
N GLY A 90 -27.04 -0.88 7.16
CA GLY A 90 -27.36 0.13 8.18
C GLY A 90 -27.61 -0.43 9.58
N ASN A 91 -27.35 -1.71 9.85
CA ASN A 91 -27.46 -2.25 11.22
C ASN A 91 -26.34 -1.73 12.09
N LEU A 92 -26.68 -1.17 13.23
CA LEU A 92 -25.73 -0.70 14.23
C LEU A 92 -25.32 -1.83 15.18
N THR A 93 -24.03 -1.88 15.47
CA THR A 93 -23.45 -2.81 16.46
C THR A 93 -22.48 -2.05 17.35
N THR A 94 -22.57 -2.28 18.67
CA THR A 94 -21.61 -1.76 19.64
C THR A 94 -20.71 -2.90 20.13
N TRP A 95 -19.42 -2.72 19.96
CA TRP A 95 -18.36 -3.65 20.38
C TRP A 95 -17.73 -3.12 21.66
N CYS A 96 -17.50 -3.98 22.65
CA CYS A 96 -16.81 -3.63 23.89
C CYS A 96 -15.45 -4.33 23.92
N ALA A 97 -14.41 -3.58 24.22
CA ALA A 97 -13.03 -4.06 24.32
C ALA A 97 -12.27 -3.34 25.43
N GLU A 98 -11.20 -3.95 25.92
CA GLU A 98 -10.28 -3.29 26.86
C GLU A 98 -9.43 -2.22 26.17
N GLN A 99 -9.09 -2.47 24.89
CA GLN A 99 -8.25 -1.60 24.07
C GLN A 99 -8.66 -1.63 22.61
N VAL A 100 -8.41 -0.56 21.90
CA VAL A 100 -8.63 -0.44 20.45
C VAL A 100 -7.34 0.00 19.77
N LEU A 101 -6.93 -0.74 18.73
CA LEU A 101 -5.82 -0.37 17.86
C LEU A 101 -6.37 0.18 16.55
N LEU A 102 -6.02 1.42 16.23
CA LEU A 102 -6.40 2.10 14.99
C LEU A 102 -5.33 1.88 13.92
N ALA A 103 -5.48 0.85 13.09
CA ALA A 103 -4.55 0.52 12.01
C ALA A 103 -4.94 1.20 10.68
N MET A 104 -5.16 2.50 10.71
CA MET A 104 -5.57 3.30 9.54
C MET A 104 -4.95 4.71 9.61
N PRO A 105 -4.89 5.47 8.49
CA PRO A 105 -4.29 6.79 8.48
C PRO A 105 -4.94 7.76 9.48
N PRO A 106 -4.17 8.44 10.35
CA PRO A 106 -4.71 9.31 11.40
C PRO A 106 -5.67 10.38 10.89
N ARG A 107 -5.38 10.98 9.72
CA ARG A 107 -6.26 11.96 9.08
C ARG A 107 -7.66 11.40 8.80
N LEU A 108 -7.75 10.13 8.39
CA LEU A 108 -9.03 9.49 8.10
C LEU A 108 -9.78 9.14 9.39
N VAL A 109 -9.04 8.75 10.44
CA VAL A 109 -9.60 8.52 11.77
C VAL A 109 -10.24 9.79 12.29
N GLU A 110 -9.49 10.91 12.35
CA GLU A 110 -9.98 12.19 12.86
C GLU A 110 -11.19 12.70 12.08
N ARG A 111 -11.19 12.49 10.78
CA ARG A 111 -12.27 12.96 9.91
C ARG A 111 -13.57 12.17 10.04
N ASN A 112 -13.46 10.85 10.23
CA ASN A 112 -14.59 9.94 10.03
C ASN A 112 -15.10 9.29 11.31
N ILE A 113 -14.34 9.32 12.40
CA ILE A 113 -14.69 8.65 13.65
C ILE A 113 -14.92 9.69 14.75
N LYS A 114 -16.08 9.63 15.38
CA LYS A 114 -16.38 10.47 16.56
C LYS A 114 -15.76 9.87 17.80
N PHE A 115 -15.07 10.69 18.59
CA PHE A 115 -14.46 10.27 19.86
C PHE A 115 -15.22 10.85 21.06
N GLU A 116 -15.43 10.03 22.08
CA GLU A 116 -15.99 10.43 23.37
C GLU A 116 -15.12 9.86 24.51
N PRO A 117 -14.47 10.72 25.32
CA PRO A 117 -14.39 12.17 25.16
C PRO A 117 -13.70 12.58 23.85
N ALA A 118 -13.97 13.81 23.41
CA ALA A 118 -13.34 14.33 22.19
C ALA A 118 -11.81 14.29 22.29
N LEU A 119 -11.15 14.06 21.17
CA LEU A 119 -9.69 14.11 21.11
C LEU A 119 -9.17 15.46 21.61
N PRO A 120 -8.04 15.49 22.35
CA PRO A 120 -7.36 16.74 22.67
C PRO A 120 -7.11 17.54 21.39
N THR A 121 -7.39 18.85 21.43
CA THR A 121 -7.33 19.73 20.25
C THR A 121 -6.00 19.63 19.49
N GLU A 122 -4.89 19.56 20.24
CA GLU A 122 -3.56 19.43 19.63
C GLU A 122 -3.37 18.10 18.92
N LEU A 123 -3.84 16.99 19.51
CA LEU A 123 -3.78 15.67 18.89
C LEU A 123 -4.66 15.60 17.63
N ALA A 124 -5.88 16.13 17.69
CA ALA A 124 -6.78 16.20 16.53
C ALA A 124 -6.14 17.02 15.38
N ARG A 125 -5.47 18.13 15.71
CA ARG A 125 -4.73 18.92 14.73
C ARG A 125 -3.59 18.12 14.11
N GLN A 126 -2.76 17.46 14.93
CA GLN A 126 -1.64 16.64 14.44
C GLN A 126 -2.12 15.52 13.51
N TRP A 127 -3.21 14.84 13.87
CA TRP A 127 -3.79 13.78 13.04
C TRP A 127 -4.32 14.32 11.71
N ARG A 128 -5.00 15.45 11.73
CA ARG A 128 -5.50 16.12 10.52
C ARG A 128 -4.38 16.53 9.58
N ASP A 129 -3.28 17.02 10.14
CA ASP A 129 -2.12 17.50 9.39
C ASP A 129 -1.18 16.38 8.96
N THR A 130 -1.35 15.16 9.49
CA THR A 130 -0.56 13.99 9.08
C THR A 130 -0.82 13.65 7.62
N ALA A 131 0.21 13.75 6.79
CA ALA A 131 0.11 13.44 5.38
C ALA A 131 -0.21 11.96 5.17
N THR A 132 -1.16 11.66 4.27
CA THR A 132 -1.37 10.31 3.79
C THR A 132 -0.38 10.07 2.66
N TRP A 133 0.74 9.45 3.00
CA TRP A 133 1.81 9.16 2.05
C TRP A 133 1.27 8.35 0.87
N MET A 134 1.67 8.67 -0.33
CA MET A 134 1.24 8.01 -1.58
C MET A 134 -0.24 8.23 -2.00
N ALA A 135 -1.08 8.87 -1.20
CA ALA A 135 -2.49 9.09 -1.54
C ALA A 135 -2.73 9.78 -2.90
N PRO A 136 -1.91 10.77 -3.32
CA PRO A 136 -2.08 11.40 -4.63
C PRO A 136 -1.49 10.59 -5.80
N HIS A 137 -0.83 9.46 -5.53
CA HIS A 137 -0.20 8.67 -6.57
C HIS A 137 -1.18 7.64 -7.14
N ALA A 138 -1.24 7.57 -8.47
CA ALA A 138 -1.91 6.50 -9.19
C ALA A 138 -0.87 5.52 -9.74
N LYS A 139 -1.24 4.24 -9.85
CA LYS A 139 -0.45 3.21 -10.53
C LYS A 139 -1.18 2.79 -11.78
N TYR A 140 -0.46 2.79 -12.89
CA TYR A 140 -0.93 2.26 -14.16
C TYR A 140 -0.15 0.98 -14.48
N LEU A 141 -0.85 -0.08 -14.85
CA LEU A 141 -0.26 -1.35 -15.29
C LEU A 141 -0.55 -1.54 -16.77
N ALA A 142 0.49 -1.72 -17.56
CA ALA A 142 0.40 -2.11 -18.97
C ALA A 142 0.88 -3.56 -19.12
N ILE A 143 0.11 -4.38 -19.80
CA ILE A 143 0.43 -5.79 -20.06
C ILE A 143 0.85 -5.91 -21.52
N TYR A 144 1.97 -6.56 -21.75
CA TYR A 144 2.55 -6.83 -23.05
C TYR A 144 2.75 -8.34 -23.22
N ASP A 145 2.76 -8.83 -24.43
CA ASP A 145 2.98 -10.26 -24.73
C ASP A 145 4.36 -10.75 -24.28
N LYS A 146 5.34 -9.85 -24.23
CA LYS A 146 6.70 -10.11 -23.78
C LYS A 146 7.37 -8.84 -23.27
N PRO A 147 8.38 -8.95 -22.40
CA PRO A 147 9.15 -7.82 -21.91
C PRO A 147 10.20 -7.37 -22.94
N PHE A 148 9.75 -6.84 -24.09
CA PHE A 148 10.57 -6.47 -25.23
C PHE A 148 11.73 -5.53 -24.91
N TRP A 149 11.62 -4.77 -23.84
CA TRP A 149 12.69 -3.89 -23.37
C TRP A 149 13.93 -4.66 -22.90
N ARG A 150 13.76 -5.87 -22.34
CA ARG A 150 14.88 -6.71 -21.91
C ARG A 150 15.76 -7.14 -23.10
N GLU A 151 15.13 -7.46 -24.24
CA GLU A 151 15.84 -7.81 -25.48
C GLU A 151 16.67 -6.64 -26.03
N GLN A 152 16.29 -5.41 -25.68
CA GLN A 152 16.99 -4.19 -26.04
C GLN A 152 18.08 -3.77 -25.03
N GLY A 153 18.33 -4.57 -24.01
CA GLY A 153 19.27 -4.27 -22.94
C GLY A 153 18.77 -3.18 -21.98
N LEU A 154 17.46 -3.00 -21.89
CA LEU A 154 16.85 -2.04 -20.96
C LEU A 154 16.32 -2.77 -19.72
N SER A 155 16.42 -2.10 -18.57
CA SER A 155 15.94 -2.59 -17.28
C SER A 155 14.41 -2.52 -17.12
N GLY A 156 13.70 -1.90 -18.06
CA GLY A 156 12.30 -1.55 -17.91
C GLY A 156 12.06 -0.36 -16.98
N ALA A 157 13.12 0.23 -16.42
CA ALA A 157 13.01 1.44 -15.64
C ALA A 157 13.01 2.68 -16.56
N ALA A 158 12.11 3.61 -16.26
CA ALA A 158 12.13 4.93 -16.89
C ALA A 158 11.66 6.00 -15.90
N ARG A 159 12.10 7.24 -16.15
CA ARG A 159 11.63 8.44 -15.45
C ARG A 159 11.26 9.52 -16.46
N SER A 160 10.13 10.17 -16.23
CA SER A 160 9.69 11.29 -17.05
C SER A 160 9.35 12.49 -16.16
N ALA A 161 9.86 13.66 -16.57
CA ALA A 161 9.49 14.93 -15.97
C ALA A 161 8.30 15.60 -16.68
N ARG A 162 7.71 14.96 -17.70
CA ARG A 162 6.70 15.56 -18.60
C ARG A 162 5.31 14.95 -18.49
N GLY A 163 5.27 13.65 -18.34
CA GLY A 163 4.01 12.93 -18.45
C GLY A 163 3.38 12.60 -17.10
N PRO A 164 2.20 11.99 -17.10
CA PRO A 164 1.58 11.50 -15.88
C PRO A 164 2.35 10.33 -15.27
N LEU A 165 3.20 9.63 -16.05
CA LEU A 165 4.00 8.50 -15.59
C LEU A 165 5.39 9.01 -15.13
N GLY A 166 5.48 9.43 -13.87
CA GLY A 166 6.74 9.93 -13.30
C GLY A 166 7.82 8.86 -13.18
N GLU A 167 7.43 7.63 -12.83
CA GLU A 167 8.33 6.47 -12.73
C GLU A 167 7.70 5.24 -13.36
N ILE A 168 8.51 4.46 -14.06
CA ILE A 168 8.12 3.20 -14.71
C ILE A 168 9.10 2.12 -14.24
N HIS A 169 8.59 0.92 -14.00
CA HIS A 169 9.37 -0.24 -13.58
C HIS A 169 8.88 -1.50 -14.29
N ASP A 170 9.80 -2.41 -14.53
CA ASP A 170 9.45 -3.77 -14.96
C ASP A 170 8.70 -4.49 -13.82
N ALA A 171 7.48 -4.93 -14.10
CA ALA A 171 6.63 -5.66 -13.17
C ALA A 171 6.44 -7.13 -13.55
N SER A 172 7.12 -7.58 -14.60
CA SER A 172 7.04 -8.97 -15.09
C SER A 172 7.58 -9.97 -14.07
N MET A 173 7.12 -11.20 -14.19
CA MET A 173 7.71 -12.33 -13.47
C MET A 173 9.15 -12.60 -13.94
N PRO A 174 9.95 -13.40 -13.19
CA PRO A 174 11.33 -13.69 -13.58
C PRO A 174 11.47 -14.29 -14.98
N ASP A 175 10.51 -15.12 -15.42
CA ASP A 175 10.42 -15.70 -16.74
C ASP A 175 9.97 -14.72 -17.84
N GLY A 176 9.61 -13.52 -17.46
CA GLY A 176 9.17 -12.48 -18.39
C GLY A 176 7.66 -12.45 -18.65
N SER A 177 6.88 -13.29 -17.97
CA SER A 177 5.41 -13.27 -18.06
C SER A 177 4.77 -12.14 -17.25
#